data_6fc9acc2fd6da818cb92a67c0b8c878a
#
_entry.id   6fc9acc2fd6da818cb92a67c0b8c878a
#
_cell.length_a   1.000
_cell.length_b   1.000
_cell.length_c   1.000
_cell.angle_alpha   90.00
_cell.angle_beta   90.00
_cell.angle_gamma   90.00
#
_symmetry.space_group_name_H-M   'P 1'
#
loop_
_entity.id
_entity.type
_entity.pdbx_description
1 polymer ?
#
loop_
_entity_poly.entity_id
_entity_poly.type
_entity_poly.pdbx_seq_one_letter_code
_entity_poly.pdbx_strand_id
1 'polypeptide(L)'
;MSRPLPPLNAVRAFEAASRHLSFSRAAEELGVTQGAISKHVISLEDFIGAQVFQRSPTGLSLTQEGYTLMEALRPAFAMMSDAFSHYHRKPPRSSICRIATLASFASQFLVPRLPEFRQ
;
A
#
# COMPACT_ATOMS: atom_id res chain seq x y z
N MET A 1 6.96 26.31 -3.71
CA MET A 1 6.37 25.77 -4.91
C MET A 1 6.31 24.25 -4.86
N SER A 2 5.17 23.67 -5.11
CA SER A 2 5.05 22.25 -5.04
C SER A 2 5.35 21.61 -6.39
N ARG A 3 5.87 20.40 -6.36
CA ARG A 3 6.12 19.63 -7.57
C ARG A 3 4.81 18.99 -8.01
N PRO A 4 4.63 18.82 -9.31
CA PRO A 4 3.43 18.14 -9.79
C PRO A 4 3.51 16.65 -9.45
N LEU A 5 2.52 16.20 -8.73
CA LEU A 5 2.40 14.79 -8.36
C LEU A 5 0.96 14.37 -8.61
N PRO A 6 0.76 13.12 -8.97
CA PRO A 6 -0.60 12.60 -9.00
C PRO A 6 -1.14 12.46 -7.58
N PRO A 7 -2.43 12.21 -7.41
CA PRO A 7 -2.96 11.94 -6.09
C PRO A 7 -2.21 10.77 -5.46
N LEU A 8 -1.80 10.91 -4.19
CA LEU A 8 -0.97 9.89 -3.56
C LEU A 8 -1.70 8.57 -3.38
N ASN A 9 -3.02 8.59 -3.19
CA ASN A 9 -3.78 7.36 -3.14
C ASN A 9 -3.73 6.60 -4.46
N ALA A 10 -3.63 7.32 -5.57
CA ALA A 10 -3.49 6.66 -6.88
C ALA A 10 -2.13 5.99 -6.99
N VAL A 11 -1.07 6.64 -6.50
CA VAL A 11 0.26 6.06 -6.51
C VAL A 11 0.31 4.83 -5.61
N ARG A 12 -0.32 4.92 -4.45
CA ARG A 12 -0.36 3.80 -3.52
C ARG A 12 -1.11 2.61 -4.09
N ALA A 13 -2.24 2.87 -4.74
CA ALA A 13 -3.02 1.81 -5.38
C ALA A 13 -2.22 1.13 -6.48
N PHE A 14 -1.50 1.92 -7.28
CA PHE A 14 -0.66 1.39 -8.33
C PHE A 14 0.44 0.49 -7.77
N GLU A 15 1.08 0.94 -6.70
CA GLU A 15 2.17 0.17 -6.09
C GLU A 15 1.66 -1.19 -5.60
N ALA A 16 0.54 -1.20 -4.87
CA ALA A 16 -0.02 -2.45 -4.37
C ALA A 16 -0.48 -3.36 -5.51
N ALA A 17 -1.16 -2.78 -6.51
CA ALA A 17 -1.63 -3.56 -7.65
C ALA A 17 -0.47 -4.15 -8.45
N SER A 18 0.65 -3.42 -8.54
CA SER A 18 1.83 -3.92 -9.25
C SER A 18 2.47 -5.09 -8.54
N ARG A 19 2.57 -5.00 -7.21
CA ARG A 19 3.20 -6.07 -6.45
C ARG A 19 2.41 -7.35 -6.52
N HIS A 20 1.09 -7.24 -6.45
CA HIS A 20 0.22 -8.41 -6.46
C HIS A 20 -0.14 -8.86 -7.87
N LEU A 21 -0.01 -7.97 -8.86
CA LEU A 21 -0.55 -8.14 -10.20
C LEU A 21 -2.02 -8.55 -10.12
N SER A 22 -2.75 -7.88 -9.23
CA SER A 22 -4.14 -8.18 -8.95
C SER A 22 -4.79 -6.99 -8.28
N PHE A 23 -5.88 -6.50 -8.85
CA PHE A 23 -6.63 -5.41 -8.26
C PHE A 23 -7.36 -5.88 -7.00
N SER A 24 -7.86 -7.11 -7.00
CA SER A 24 -8.59 -7.61 -5.83
C SER A 24 -7.66 -7.80 -4.63
N ARG A 25 -6.45 -8.28 -4.85
CA ARG A 25 -5.50 -8.42 -3.75
C ARG A 25 -5.01 -7.09 -3.24
N ALA A 26 -4.79 -6.14 -4.16
CA ALA A 26 -4.43 -4.78 -3.75
C ALA A 26 -5.53 -4.17 -2.89
N ALA A 27 -6.79 -4.39 -3.28
CA ALA A 27 -7.92 -3.87 -2.51
C ALA A 27 -7.94 -4.47 -1.11
N GLU A 28 -7.69 -5.76 -0.99
CA GLU A 28 -7.61 -6.41 0.32
C GLU A 28 -6.51 -5.80 1.18
N GLU A 29 -5.33 -5.63 0.60
CA GLU A 29 -4.21 -5.08 1.35
C GLU A 29 -4.51 -3.68 1.85
N LEU A 30 -5.12 -2.85 1.02
CA LEU A 30 -5.34 -1.44 1.36
C LEU A 30 -6.67 -1.20 2.08
N GLY A 31 -7.49 -2.23 2.23
CA GLY A 31 -8.75 -2.09 2.94
C GLY A 31 -9.76 -1.25 2.18
N VAL A 32 -9.78 -1.36 0.85
CA VAL A 32 -10.71 -0.62 0.00
C VAL A 32 -11.38 -1.58 -0.97
N THR A 33 -12.31 -1.08 -1.77
CA THR A 33 -12.97 -1.90 -2.77
C THR A 33 -12.10 -2.03 -4.01
N GLN A 34 -12.35 -3.07 -4.78
CA GLN A 34 -11.66 -3.25 -6.06
C GLN A 34 -11.99 -2.10 -7.01
N GLY A 35 -13.23 -1.61 -6.97
CA GLY A 35 -13.62 -0.45 -7.77
C GLY A 35 -12.81 0.79 -7.42
N ALA A 36 -12.48 0.98 -6.14
CA ALA A 36 -11.64 2.10 -5.72
C ALA A 36 -10.23 1.97 -6.30
N ILE A 37 -9.66 0.76 -6.28
CA ILE A 37 -8.35 0.53 -6.88
C ILE A 37 -8.40 0.88 -8.38
N SER A 38 -9.43 0.41 -9.06
CA SER A 38 -9.57 0.68 -10.48
C SER A 38 -9.63 2.18 -10.77
N LYS A 39 -10.41 2.93 -9.98
CA LYS A 39 -10.51 4.37 -10.16
C LYS A 39 -9.18 5.07 -9.91
N HIS A 40 -8.46 4.64 -8.88
CA HIS A 40 -7.15 5.24 -8.58
C HIS A 40 -6.15 4.97 -9.70
N VAL A 41 -6.17 3.77 -10.25
CA VAL A 41 -5.27 3.44 -11.35
C VAL A 41 -5.61 4.29 -12.59
N ILE A 42 -6.89 4.47 -12.88
CA ILE A 42 -7.29 5.32 -14.01
C ILE A 42 -6.83 6.76 -13.78
N SER A 43 -6.97 7.24 -12.55
CA SER A 43 -6.51 8.59 -12.21
C SER A 43 -5.00 8.74 -12.46
N LEU A 44 -4.23 7.74 -12.09
CA LEU A 44 -2.79 7.76 -12.34
C LEU A 44 -2.49 7.73 -13.84
N GLU A 45 -3.19 6.90 -14.58
CA GLU A 45 -3.00 6.80 -16.02
C GLU A 45 -3.33 8.11 -16.72
N ASP A 46 -4.39 8.78 -16.27
CA ASP A 46 -4.73 10.10 -16.80
C ASP A 46 -3.63 11.11 -16.52
N PHE A 47 -3.05 11.05 -15.35
CA PHE A 47 -2.00 11.99 -14.98
C PHE A 47 -0.76 11.81 -15.86
N ILE A 48 -0.35 10.58 -16.11
CA ILE A 48 0.87 10.33 -16.88
C ILE A 48 0.63 10.20 -18.39
N GLY A 49 -0.62 10.06 -18.79
CA GLY A 49 -0.96 9.97 -20.21
C GLY A 49 -0.63 8.63 -20.85
N ALA A 50 -0.63 7.55 -20.06
CA ALA A 50 -0.32 6.22 -20.58
C ALA A 50 -0.95 5.18 -19.67
N GLN A 51 -1.22 4.01 -20.22
CA GLN A 51 -1.70 2.89 -19.42
C GLN A 51 -0.53 2.24 -18.70
N VAL A 52 -0.74 1.84 -17.46
CA VAL A 52 0.29 1.19 -16.66
C VAL A 52 0.04 -0.31 -16.49
N PHE A 53 -1.19 -0.75 -16.73
CA PHE A 53 -1.53 -2.18 -16.70
C PHE A 53 -2.16 -2.61 -18.01
N GLN A 54 -2.02 -3.87 -18.31
CA GLN A 54 -2.70 -4.49 -19.44
C GLN A 54 -3.19 -5.87 -19.02
N ARG A 55 -4.28 -6.30 -19.64
CA ARG A 55 -4.82 -7.62 -19.37
C ARG A 55 -4.52 -8.53 -20.53
N SER A 56 -4.24 -9.78 -20.22
CA SER A 56 -3.99 -10.81 -21.21
C SER A 56 -4.71 -12.07 -20.74
N PRO A 57 -4.78 -13.10 -21.58
CA PRO A 57 -5.39 -14.36 -21.14
C PRO A 57 -4.75 -14.95 -19.89
N THR A 58 -3.50 -14.60 -19.61
CA THR A 58 -2.80 -15.11 -18.43
C THR A 58 -2.98 -14.23 -17.22
N GLY A 59 -3.68 -13.09 -17.36
CA GLY A 59 -3.98 -12.21 -16.23
C GLY A 59 -3.49 -10.80 -16.43
N LEU A 60 -3.29 -10.12 -15.32
CA LEU A 60 -2.86 -8.73 -15.31
C LEU A 60 -1.35 -8.65 -15.39
N SER A 61 -0.85 -7.72 -16.19
CA SER A 61 0.59 -7.46 -16.25
C SER A 61 0.82 -5.97 -16.41
N LEU A 62 2.07 -5.55 -16.20
CA LEU A 62 2.45 -4.16 -16.39
C LEU A 62 2.74 -3.89 -17.86
N THR A 63 2.39 -2.69 -18.30
CA THR A 63 2.88 -2.21 -19.59
C THR A 63 4.33 -1.79 -19.42
N GLN A 64 4.99 -1.42 -20.53
CA GLN A 64 6.35 -0.89 -20.45
C GLN A 64 6.38 0.35 -19.54
N GLU A 65 5.42 1.25 -19.72
CA GLU A 65 5.34 2.45 -18.88
C GLU A 65 5.11 2.10 -17.42
N GLY A 66 4.25 1.12 -17.16
CA GLY A 66 3.99 0.68 -15.80
C GLY A 66 5.23 0.08 -15.15
N TYR A 67 5.97 -0.72 -15.90
CA TYR A 67 7.19 -1.31 -15.39
C TYR A 67 8.23 -0.23 -15.06
N THR A 68 8.43 0.70 -15.99
CA THR A 68 9.39 1.78 -15.79
C THR A 68 9.03 2.62 -14.57
N LEU A 69 7.74 2.94 -14.44
CA LEU A 69 7.28 3.73 -13.30
C LEU A 69 7.48 2.96 -11.99
N MET A 70 7.17 1.67 -11.97
CA MET A 70 7.32 0.88 -10.76
C MET A 70 8.78 0.78 -10.33
N GLU A 71 9.69 0.63 -11.30
CA GLU A 71 11.11 0.58 -10.98
C GLU A 71 11.60 1.89 -10.36
N ALA A 72 11.07 3.01 -10.83
CA ALA A 72 11.42 4.31 -10.26
C ALA A 72 10.82 4.51 -8.87
N LEU A 73 9.62 4.01 -8.65
CA LEU A 73 8.92 4.23 -7.38
C LEU A 73 9.36 3.28 -6.27
N ARG A 74 9.86 2.12 -6.62
CA ARG A 74 10.21 1.10 -5.62
C ARG A 74 11.15 1.63 -4.54
N PRO A 75 12.27 2.28 -4.88
CA PRO A 75 13.14 2.82 -3.82
C PRO A 75 12.47 3.94 -3.04
N ALA A 76 11.57 4.70 -3.66
CA ALA A 76 10.86 5.76 -2.94
C ALA A 76 9.94 5.18 -1.87
N PHE A 77 9.23 4.10 -2.17
CA PHE A 77 8.38 3.44 -1.19
C PHE A 77 9.21 2.83 -0.07
N ALA A 78 10.37 2.26 -0.41
CA ALA A 78 11.27 1.71 0.61
C ALA A 78 11.76 2.80 1.54
N MET A 79 12.10 3.96 1.01
CA MET A 79 12.55 5.08 1.82
C MET A 79 11.45 5.57 2.75
N MET A 80 10.22 5.64 2.25
CA MET A 80 9.10 6.05 3.08
C MET A 80 8.85 5.03 4.20
N SER A 81 8.89 3.75 3.86
CA SER A 81 8.69 2.70 4.84
C SER A 81 9.75 2.78 5.94
N ASP A 82 11.00 2.98 5.56
CA ASP A 82 12.09 3.11 6.53
C ASP A 82 11.88 4.32 7.43
N ALA A 83 11.44 5.43 6.86
CA ALA A 83 11.23 6.65 7.64
C ALA A 83 10.21 6.44 8.76
N PHE A 84 9.21 5.60 8.53
CA PHE A 84 8.16 5.37 9.51
C PHE A 84 8.38 4.13 10.37
N SER A 85 9.42 3.37 10.11
CA SER A 85 9.60 2.08 10.79
C SER A 85 9.78 2.22 12.30
N HIS A 86 10.43 3.27 12.78
CA HIS A 86 10.58 3.45 14.21
C HIS A 86 9.28 3.77 14.90
N TYR A 87 8.33 4.37 14.20
CA TYR A 87 7.06 4.74 14.82
C TYR A 87 6.09 3.58 14.82
N HIS A 88 6.34 2.60 13.99
CA HIS A 88 5.42 1.49 13.78
C HIS A 88 5.69 0.31 14.66
N ARG A 89 6.54 0.45 15.63
CA ARG A 89 6.85 -0.62 16.54
C ARG A 89 5.77 -0.83 17.54
N LYS A 90 4.97 0.19 17.81
CA LYS A 90 3.91 0.07 18.77
C LYS A 90 2.68 -0.46 18.11
N PRO A 91 1.90 -1.30 18.79
CA PRO A 91 0.62 -1.70 18.22
C PRO A 91 -0.28 -0.49 18.09
N PRO A 92 -1.16 -0.47 17.10
CA PRO A 92 -2.08 0.65 16.93
C PRO A 92 -3.05 0.70 18.09
N ARG A 93 -3.39 1.84 18.45
CA ARG A 93 -4.32 1.98 19.49
C ARG A 93 -5.70 1.72 19.01
N SER A 94 -6.03 1.56 18.83
CA SER A 94 -7.12 1.20 18.53
C SER A 94 -7.60 0.38 18.23
N SER A 95 -7.13 0.57 18.69
CA SER A 95 -7.27 -0.18 18.76
C SER A 95 -7.15 -0.65 18.96
N ILE A 96 -7.24 -0.35 19.41
CA ILE A 96 -7.14 -0.84 19.80
C ILE A 96 -7.02 -1.16 19.46
N CYS A 97 -7.33 -0.65 19.55
CA CYS A 97 -7.20 -1.22 19.46
C CYS A 97 -7.11 -1.67 19.16
N ARG A 98 -7.51 -1.35 19.43
CA ARG A 98 -7.41 -2.10 19.62
C ARG A 98 -7.04 -2.88 19.94
N ILE A 99 -7.29 -2.78 20.37
CA ILE A 99 -6.89 -3.65 21.02
C ILE A 99 -6.64 -4.36 20.96
N ALA A 100 -7.10 -3.93 21.06
CA ALA A 100 -6.67 -4.66 21.35
C ALA A 100 -6.21 -5.00 21.13
N THR A 101 -6.36 -4.29 21.31
CA THR A 101 -5.72 -4.73 21.55
C THR A 101 -5.10 -5.11 21.81
N LEU A 102 -5.59 -4.93 22.25
CA LEU A 102 -4.99 -5.50 22.86
C LEU A 102 -4.71 -6.35 22.86
N ALA A 103 -5.25 -6.13 23.05
CA ALA A 103 -4.83 -7.00 23.28
C ALA A 103 -4.35 -7.52 22.78
N SER A 104 -4.69 -7.06 22.82
CA SER A 104 -4.02 -7.50 22.67
C SER A 104 -3.20 -7.29 22.51
N PHE A 105 -3.28 -6.56 22.76
CA PHE A 105 -2.52 -6.45 23.12
C PHE A 105 -1.85 -6.81 23.19
N ALA A 106 -2.40 -6.80 23.32
CA ALA A 106 -1.77 -7.22 23.72
C ALA A 106 -1.29 -7.98 23.49
N SER A 107 -1.72 -7.78 23.65
CA SER A 107 -1.13 -8.54 23.66
C SER A 107 -0.42 -8.67 23.17
N GLN A 108 -0.93 -8.13 23.15
CA GLN A 108 -0.33 -8.33 23.09
C GLN A 108 0.42 -7.96 23.08
N PHE A 109 0.16 -7.24 23.27
CA PHE A 109 0.76 -7.01 23.80
C PHE A 109 1.31 -7.20 23.94
N LEU A 110 0.99 -6.90 23.77
CA LEU A 110 1.52 -7.28 24.29
C LEU A 110 1.97 -7.89 24.17
N VAL A 111 1.58 -7.62 24.26
CA VAL A 111 2.04 -8.35 24.59
C VAL A 111 2.65 -8.66 24.43
N PRO A 112 2.24 -8.44 24.45
CA PRO A 112 2.79 -8.86 24.62
C PRO A 112 3.54 -8.93 24.45
N ARG A 113 3.59 -8.25 24.85
CA ARG A 113 4.15 -8.33 25.19
C ARG A 113 4.83 -8.53 24.96
N LEU A 114 4.51 -8.12 24.74
CA LEU A 114 5.04 -8.33 25.10
C LEU A 114 5.73 -8.48 24.78
N PRO A 115 5.18 -8.50 24.40
CA PRO A 115 5.68 -8.76 24.50
C PRO A 115 6.29 -8.61 24.13
N GLU A 116 6.00 -7.84 24.41
CA GLU A 116 6.28 -7.75 24.52
C GLU A 116 6.47 -7.42 24.08
N PHE A 117 6.30 -6.88 23.37
CA PHE A 117 6.15 -6.51 23.51
C PHE A 117 6.40 -6.52 23.29
N ARG A 118 5.73 -6.26 23.51
CA ARG A 118 5.71 -6.38 23.96
C ARG A 118 5.68 -6.65 23.82
N GLN A 119 5.23 -6.15 23.62
CA GLN A 119 5.15 -6.49 23.99
C GLN A 119 5.10 -6.68 23.91
#